data_6ebf90062c501f140d427315f211610d
#
_entry.id   6ebf90062c501f140d427315f211610d
#
_cell.length_a   1.000
_cell.length_b   1.000
_cell.length_c   1.000
_cell.angle_alpha   90.00
_cell.angle_beta   90.00
_cell.angle_gamma   90.00
#
_symmetry.space_group_name_H-M   'P 1'
#
loop_
_entity.id
_entity.type
_entity.pdbx_description
1 polymer ?
#
loop_
_entity_poly.entity_id
_entity_poly.type
_entity_poly.pdbx_seq_one_letter_code
_entity_poly.pdbx_strand_id
1 'polypeptide(L)'
;LMHDAYGDGWNGNVLTIGGYEFTLDTGSEGTAYLTLASGTYDVTCDGGSWQSEVSWEILNNAGEVLLAGGAPYTGVLELGDPPSHDLSVFMHDAYGDGWNGNVLTIGEYSFTIDMGTDSIGYLTLPDGVYDVTCDGGSWQSEVSWEILDESGAELLAGGAPYAGQLVLGE
;
A
#
# COMPACT_ATOMS: atom_id res chain seq x y z
N LEU A 1 20.28 -2.47 -3.48
CA LEU A 1 21.68 -2.76 -3.11
C LEU A 1 22.55 -2.63 -4.33
N MET A 2 23.75 -2.16 -4.17
CA MET A 2 24.76 -1.97 -5.22
C MET A 2 26.04 -2.66 -4.76
N HIS A 3 26.72 -3.38 -5.65
CA HIS A 3 27.96 -4.10 -5.36
C HIS A 3 28.99 -3.85 -6.45
N ASP A 4 30.23 -3.71 -6.05
CA ASP A 4 31.40 -3.63 -6.89
C ASP A 4 32.42 -4.68 -6.48
N ALA A 5 32.83 -5.52 -7.42
CA ALA A 5 33.67 -6.68 -7.11
C ALA A 5 35.14 -6.32 -6.80
N TYR A 6 35.63 -5.22 -7.31
CA TYR A 6 36.99 -4.75 -7.05
C TYR A 6 37.07 -3.86 -5.81
N GLY A 7 36.04 -3.04 -5.57
CA GLY A 7 35.92 -2.21 -4.38
C GLY A 7 36.35 -0.75 -4.58
N ASP A 8 36.45 -0.27 -5.80
CA ASP A 8 36.76 1.12 -6.12
C ASP A 8 35.56 1.93 -6.62
N GLY A 9 34.38 1.29 -6.65
CA GLY A 9 33.12 1.86 -7.11
C GLY A 9 32.80 1.52 -8.56
N TRP A 10 31.68 2.01 -9.05
CA TRP A 10 31.12 1.59 -10.36
C TRP A 10 31.77 2.28 -11.57
N ASN A 11 32.83 3.07 -11.39
CA ASN A 11 33.65 3.65 -12.44
C ASN A 11 32.85 4.34 -13.57
N GLY A 12 31.78 5.05 -13.18
CA GLY A 12 30.88 5.78 -14.08
C GLY A 12 29.71 4.98 -14.63
N ASN A 13 29.51 3.71 -14.22
CA ASN A 13 28.27 3.01 -14.50
C ASN A 13 27.14 3.58 -13.65
N VAL A 14 25.96 3.71 -14.26
CA VAL A 14 24.75 4.26 -13.64
C VAL A 14 23.60 3.29 -13.80
N LEU A 15 22.95 2.93 -12.70
CA LEU A 15 21.68 2.24 -12.67
C LEU A 15 20.56 3.27 -12.74
N THR A 16 19.74 3.20 -13.76
CA THR A 16 18.55 4.06 -13.93
C THR A 16 17.30 3.23 -13.78
N ILE A 17 16.36 3.68 -12.93
CA ILE A 17 15.07 3.04 -12.67
C ILE A 17 13.98 4.08 -12.85
N GLY A 18 13.19 4.02 -13.92
CA GLY A 18 12.10 4.95 -14.15
C GLY A 18 12.52 6.43 -14.16
N GLY A 19 13.78 6.71 -14.56
CA GLY A 19 14.37 8.05 -14.58
C GLY A 19 15.12 8.47 -13.30
N TYR A 20 15.15 7.65 -12.25
CA TYR A 20 16.00 7.85 -11.08
C TYR A 20 17.35 7.18 -11.29
N GLU A 21 18.42 7.88 -10.96
CA GLU A 21 19.80 7.46 -11.21
C GLU A 21 20.52 7.10 -9.91
N PHE A 22 21.26 6.01 -9.93
CA PHE A 22 22.06 5.49 -8.83
C PHE A 22 23.43 5.08 -9.32
N THR A 23 24.46 5.36 -8.55
CA THR A 23 25.82 4.90 -8.77
C THR A 23 26.53 4.63 -7.45
N LEU A 24 27.60 3.90 -7.49
CA LEU A 24 28.52 3.69 -6.38
C LEU A 24 29.83 4.40 -6.68
N ASP A 25 30.04 5.55 -6.05
CA ASP A 25 31.22 6.38 -6.33
C ASP A 25 32.52 5.75 -5.85
N THR A 26 32.48 5.04 -4.73
CA THR A 26 33.64 4.35 -4.12
C THR A 26 33.20 3.19 -3.25
N GLY A 27 34.08 2.20 -3.07
CA GLY A 27 33.84 1.05 -2.18
C GLY A 27 33.14 -0.10 -2.88
N SER A 28 32.97 -1.20 -2.15
CA SER A 28 32.44 -2.46 -2.67
C SER A 28 30.92 -2.62 -2.56
N GLU A 29 30.28 -1.80 -1.73
CA GLU A 29 28.84 -1.92 -1.47
C GLU A 29 28.19 -0.57 -1.20
N GLY A 30 26.93 -0.42 -1.61
CA GLY A 30 26.10 0.74 -1.35
C GLY A 30 24.60 0.39 -1.29
N THR A 31 23.84 1.20 -0.57
CA THR A 31 22.38 1.07 -0.48
C THR A 31 21.74 2.41 -0.78
N ALA A 32 20.73 2.40 -1.65
CA ALA A 32 19.87 3.55 -1.89
C ALA A 32 18.41 3.13 -1.72
N TYR A 33 17.55 4.10 -1.44
CA TYR A 33 16.13 3.89 -1.23
C TYR A 33 15.34 4.72 -2.25
N LEU A 34 14.29 4.10 -2.79
CA LEU A 34 13.41 4.69 -3.78
C LEU A 34 11.98 4.28 -3.45
N THR A 35 11.04 5.22 -3.52
CA THR A 35 9.61 4.93 -3.42
C THR A 35 8.98 5.06 -4.80
N LEU A 36 8.39 3.98 -5.28
CA LEU A 36 7.67 3.91 -6.55
C LEU A 36 6.24 3.42 -6.29
N ALA A 37 5.30 3.97 -7.05
CA ALA A 37 3.94 3.42 -7.11
C ALA A 37 3.93 2.09 -7.88
N SER A 38 2.80 1.39 -7.88
CA SER A 38 2.57 0.29 -8.83
C SER A 38 2.71 0.79 -10.27
N GLY A 39 3.26 -0.06 -11.13
CA GLY A 39 3.52 0.29 -12.53
C GLY A 39 4.72 -0.44 -13.11
N THR A 40 5.05 -0.08 -14.33
CA THR A 40 6.17 -0.65 -15.10
C THR A 40 7.23 0.43 -15.30
N TYR A 41 8.47 0.10 -14.94
CA TYR A 41 9.60 1.02 -14.96
C TYR A 41 10.74 0.47 -15.80
N ASP A 42 11.22 1.23 -16.78
CA ASP A 42 12.43 0.87 -17.51
C ASP A 42 13.62 0.88 -16.55
N VAL A 43 14.46 -0.16 -16.66
CA VAL A 43 15.69 -0.32 -15.87
C VAL A 43 16.86 -0.50 -16.82
N THR A 44 17.87 0.35 -16.67
CA THR A 44 19.14 0.26 -17.41
C THR A 44 20.32 0.39 -16.45
N CYS A 45 21.42 -0.30 -16.74
CA CYS A 45 22.67 -0.08 -16.04
C CYS A 45 23.80 -0.09 -17.07
N ASP A 46 24.46 1.06 -17.27
CA ASP A 46 25.48 1.22 -18.32
C ASP A 46 26.29 2.52 -18.12
N GLY A 47 27.15 2.86 -19.08
CA GLY A 47 27.81 4.15 -19.26
C GLY A 47 29.26 4.23 -18.76
N GLY A 48 29.67 3.30 -17.90
CA GLY A 48 31.00 3.33 -17.29
C GLY A 48 32.00 2.30 -17.84
N SER A 49 33.11 2.16 -17.13
CA SER A 49 34.13 1.15 -17.36
C SER A 49 33.97 -0.02 -16.37
N TRP A 50 34.72 -1.10 -16.56
CA TRP A 50 34.78 -2.24 -15.64
C TRP A 50 33.42 -2.86 -15.32
N GLN A 51 32.54 -2.90 -16.31
CA GLN A 51 31.16 -3.36 -16.19
C GLN A 51 30.99 -4.76 -15.57
N SER A 52 31.99 -5.63 -15.74
CA SER A 52 31.99 -6.96 -15.14
C SER A 52 32.10 -6.97 -13.60
N GLU A 53 32.44 -5.84 -12.99
CA GLU A 53 32.57 -5.68 -11.54
C GLU A 53 31.26 -5.20 -10.92
N VAL A 54 30.35 -4.66 -11.73
CA VAL A 54 29.07 -4.06 -11.33
C VAL A 54 27.98 -5.11 -11.15
N SER A 55 27.34 -5.13 -10.00
CA SER A 55 26.09 -5.87 -9.79
C SER A 55 25.15 -5.12 -8.84
N TRP A 56 23.87 -5.40 -8.97
CA TRP A 56 22.84 -4.73 -8.17
C TRP A 56 21.61 -5.60 -7.97
N GLU A 57 20.87 -5.30 -6.91
CA GLU A 57 19.60 -5.92 -6.56
C GLU A 57 18.60 -4.83 -6.15
N ILE A 58 17.37 -4.93 -6.65
CA ILE A 58 16.22 -4.15 -6.23
C ILE A 58 15.36 -5.03 -5.35
N LEU A 59 15.12 -4.63 -4.11
CA LEU A 59 14.37 -5.39 -3.13
C LEU A 59 13.13 -4.61 -2.69
N ASN A 60 12.08 -5.33 -2.32
CA ASN A 60 10.93 -4.75 -1.63
C ASN A 60 11.23 -4.54 -0.13
N ASN A 61 10.26 -3.96 0.60
CA ASN A 61 10.40 -3.71 2.04
C ASN A 61 10.49 -5.01 2.89
N ALA A 62 10.06 -6.15 2.34
CA ALA A 62 10.19 -7.45 2.99
C ALA A 62 11.58 -8.09 2.77
N GLY A 63 12.44 -7.48 1.94
CA GLY A 63 13.75 -7.99 1.59
C GLY A 63 13.74 -9.01 0.45
N GLU A 64 12.64 -9.13 -0.27
CA GLU A 64 12.55 -10.01 -1.44
C GLU A 64 13.14 -9.33 -2.66
N VAL A 65 13.95 -10.06 -3.45
CA VAL A 65 14.53 -9.54 -4.68
C VAL A 65 13.47 -9.45 -5.77
N LEU A 66 13.18 -8.25 -6.21
CA LEU A 66 12.24 -7.97 -7.32
C LEU A 66 12.94 -8.03 -8.68
N LEU A 67 14.17 -7.55 -8.74
CA LEU A 67 15.00 -7.56 -9.94
C LEU A 67 16.47 -7.50 -9.56
N ALA A 68 17.32 -8.19 -10.30
CA ALA A 68 18.77 -8.15 -10.11
C ALA A 68 19.50 -8.15 -11.46
N GLY A 69 20.69 -7.59 -11.47
CA GLY A 69 21.50 -7.51 -12.68
C GLY A 69 22.91 -7.00 -12.46
N GLY A 70 23.56 -6.64 -13.53
CA GLY A 70 24.90 -6.04 -13.56
C GLY A 70 24.98 -4.92 -14.59
N ALA A 71 26.13 -4.75 -15.22
CA ALA A 71 26.31 -3.84 -16.35
C ALA A 71 27.01 -4.59 -17.49
N PRO A 72 26.61 -4.39 -18.76
CA PRO A 72 25.47 -3.56 -19.19
C PRO A 72 24.14 -4.30 -18.97
N TYR A 73 23.08 -3.57 -18.65
CA TYR A 73 21.74 -4.13 -18.45
C TYR A 73 20.65 -3.26 -19.08
N THR A 74 19.63 -3.89 -19.63
CA THR A 74 18.38 -3.26 -20.05
C THR A 74 17.23 -4.21 -19.78
N GLY A 75 16.22 -3.76 -19.08
CA GLY A 75 15.04 -4.55 -18.72
C GLY A 75 13.95 -3.68 -18.12
N VAL A 76 13.03 -4.34 -17.43
CA VAL A 76 11.84 -3.71 -16.86
C VAL A 76 11.65 -4.20 -15.44
N LEU A 77 11.30 -3.30 -14.52
CA LEU A 77 10.78 -3.60 -13.20
C LEU A 77 9.26 -3.44 -13.23
N GLU A 78 8.54 -4.51 -12.92
CA GLU A 78 7.09 -4.49 -12.78
C GLU A 78 6.73 -4.50 -11.29
N LEU A 79 6.06 -3.44 -10.84
CA LEU A 79 5.49 -3.36 -9.50
C LEU A 79 3.97 -3.51 -9.65
N GLY A 80 3.44 -4.64 -9.17
CA GLY A 80 1.99 -4.87 -9.13
C GLY A 80 1.29 -3.88 -8.20
N ASP A 81 -0.03 -3.74 -8.37
CA ASP A 81 -0.82 -3.03 -7.37
C ASP A 81 -0.71 -3.76 -6.01
N PRO A 82 -0.65 -3.04 -4.90
CA PRO A 82 -0.69 -3.68 -3.60
C PRO A 82 -1.96 -4.54 -3.50
N PRO A 83 -1.91 -5.68 -2.78
CA PRO A 83 -3.10 -6.46 -2.51
C PRO A 83 -4.22 -5.55 -2.02
N SER A 84 -5.43 -5.79 -2.51
CA SER A 84 -6.59 -5.00 -2.14
C SER A 84 -7.73 -5.91 -1.70
N HIS A 85 -8.57 -5.41 -0.80
CA HIS A 85 -9.67 -6.13 -0.19
C HIS A 85 -10.99 -5.46 -0.58
N ASP A 86 -11.91 -6.23 -1.15
CA ASP A 86 -13.28 -5.80 -1.38
C ASP A 86 -14.08 -6.01 -0.10
N LEU A 87 -14.58 -4.93 0.46
CA LEU A 87 -15.26 -4.89 1.74
C LEU A 87 -16.73 -4.54 1.57
N SER A 88 -17.57 -5.18 2.39
CA SER A 88 -18.97 -4.84 2.54
C SER A 88 -19.20 -4.22 3.92
N VAL A 89 -19.85 -3.06 3.97
CA VAL A 89 -20.20 -2.33 5.19
C VAL A 89 -21.70 -2.47 5.40
N PHE A 90 -22.10 -3.34 6.30
CA PHE A 90 -23.50 -3.48 6.71
C PHE A 90 -23.81 -2.47 7.80
N MET A 91 -24.86 -1.72 7.62
CA MET A 91 -25.30 -0.67 8.54
C MET A 91 -26.74 -0.94 8.96
N HIS A 92 -27.02 -0.79 10.24
CA HIS A 92 -28.32 -1.02 10.83
C HIS A 92 -28.72 0.11 11.77
N ASP A 93 -29.98 0.52 11.68
CA ASP A 93 -30.67 1.44 12.57
C ASP A 93 -31.83 0.75 13.28
N ALA A 94 -31.81 0.70 14.59
CA ALA A 94 -32.76 -0.06 15.39
C ALA A 94 -34.18 0.52 15.40
N TYR A 95 -34.34 1.85 15.22
CA TYR A 95 -35.63 2.49 15.17
C TYR A 95 -36.22 2.56 13.76
N GLY A 96 -35.38 2.74 12.75
CA GLY A 96 -35.77 2.70 11.34
C GLY A 96 -36.00 4.06 10.71
N ASP A 97 -35.54 5.14 11.33
CA ASP A 97 -35.61 6.49 10.78
C ASP A 97 -34.25 7.01 10.25
N GLY A 98 -33.26 6.12 10.24
CA GLY A 98 -31.90 6.41 9.80
C GLY A 98 -30.97 6.82 10.93
N TRP A 99 -29.69 7.03 10.61
CA TRP A 99 -28.65 7.25 11.62
C TRP A 99 -28.63 8.66 12.22
N ASN A 100 -29.59 9.52 11.91
CA ASN A 100 -29.83 10.84 12.51
C ASN A 100 -28.56 11.70 12.60
N GLY A 101 -27.73 11.66 11.54
CA GLY A 101 -26.49 12.41 11.43
C GLY A 101 -25.24 11.69 11.95
N ASN A 102 -25.36 10.45 12.45
CA ASN A 102 -24.17 9.65 12.72
C ASN A 102 -23.52 9.21 11.40
N VAL A 103 -22.19 9.21 11.35
CA VAL A 103 -21.40 8.85 10.19
C VAL A 103 -20.33 7.85 10.60
N LEU A 104 -20.28 6.74 9.92
CA LEU A 104 -19.16 5.81 9.96
C LEU A 104 -18.10 6.27 8.95
N THR A 105 -16.88 6.50 9.42
CA THR A 105 -15.74 6.86 8.57
C THR A 105 -14.70 5.76 8.64
N ILE A 106 -14.20 5.30 7.49
CA ILE A 106 -13.14 4.31 7.34
C ILE A 106 -12.06 4.96 6.46
N GLY A 107 -10.96 5.41 7.06
CA GLY A 107 -9.97 6.22 6.33
C GLY A 107 -10.62 7.49 5.74
N GLU A 108 -10.68 7.56 4.40
CA GLU A 108 -11.29 8.68 3.67
C GLU A 108 -12.76 8.43 3.27
N TYR A 109 -13.28 7.24 3.51
CA TYR A 109 -14.63 6.84 3.12
C TYR A 109 -15.63 7.07 4.24
N SER A 110 -16.83 7.52 3.87
CA SER A 110 -17.90 7.84 4.83
C SER A 110 -19.21 7.16 4.44
N PHE A 111 -19.90 6.62 5.44
CA PHE A 111 -21.15 5.89 5.31
C PHE A 111 -22.17 6.37 6.33
N THR A 112 -23.44 6.43 5.94
CA THR A 112 -24.56 6.74 6.82
C THR A 112 -25.85 6.12 6.27
N ILE A 113 -26.88 6.06 7.10
CA ILE A 113 -28.26 5.75 6.67
C ILE A 113 -29.08 7.04 6.81
N ASP A 114 -29.55 7.57 5.69
CA ASP A 114 -30.39 8.77 5.71
C ASP A 114 -31.82 8.46 6.17
N MET A 115 -32.33 7.26 5.83
CA MET A 115 -33.67 6.80 6.19
C MET A 115 -33.79 5.27 6.08
N GLY A 116 -34.53 4.65 7.01
CA GLY A 116 -34.77 3.20 7.02
C GLY A 116 -33.89 2.46 8.00
N THR A 117 -34.07 1.13 8.08
CA THR A 117 -33.44 0.25 9.06
C THR A 117 -32.08 -0.26 8.65
N ASP A 118 -31.84 -0.45 7.35
CA ASP A 118 -30.64 -1.15 6.86
C ASP A 118 -30.09 -0.51 5.59
N SER A 119 -28.78 -0.53 5.46
CA SER A 119 -28.09 -0.15 4.24
C SER A 119 -26.77 -0.94 4.10
N ILE A 120 -26.29 -1.07 2.87
CA ILE A 120 -25.02 -1.71 2.57
C ILE A 120 -24.18 -0.76 1.73
N GLY A 121 -22.96 -0.50 2.21
CA GLY A 121 -21.92 0.18 1.45
C GLY A 121 -20.86 -0.80 0.97
N TYR A 122 -20.11 -0.40 -0.05
CA TYR A 122 -18.98 -1.19 -0.57
C TYR A 122 -17.77 -0.27 -0.74
N LEU A 123 -16.59 -0.81 -0.43
CA LEU A 123 -15.34 -0.12 -0.70
C LEU A 123 -14.23 -1.14 -0.95
N THR A 124 -13.22 -0.73 -1.70
CA THR A 124 -12.00 -1.52 -1.92
C THR A 124 -10.83 -0.77 -1.30
N LEU A 125 -10.09 -1.42 -0.41
CA LEU A 125 -8.93 -0.84 0.27
C LEU A 125 -7.70 -1.73 0.08
N PRO A 126 -6.52 -1.16 -0.18
CA PRO A 126 -5.26 -1.90 -0.15
C PRO A 126 -4.90 -2.34 1.28
N ASP A 127 -3.87 -3.19 1.38
CA ASP A 127 -3.26 -3.51 2.67
C ASP A 127 -2.87 -2.24 3.42
N GLY A 128 -3.20 -2.19 4.70
CA GLY A 128 -2.92 -1.01 5.53
C GLY A 128 -3.67 -0.97 6.84
N VAL A 129 -3.46 0.12 7.57
CA VAL A 129 -4.17 0.42 8.83
C VAL A 129 -5.02 1.65 8.61
N TYR A 130 -6.32 1.52 8.83
CA TYR A 130 -7.32 2.56 8.60
C TYR A 130 -8.00 2.96 9.89
N ASP A 131 -7.99 4.24 10.22
CA ASP A 131 -8.76 4.74 11.34
C ASP A 131 -10.26 4.59 11.04
N VAL A 132 -10.99 4.07 12.01
CA VAL A 132 -12.45 3.86 11.93
C VAL A 132 -13.12 4.63 13.06
N THR A 133 -14.04 5.51 12.69
CA THR A 133 -14.86 6.27 13.66
C THR A 133 -16.33 6.20 13.27
N CYS A 134 -17.22 6.18 14.28
CA CYS A 134 -18.66 6.36 14.06
C CYS A 134 -19.21 7.30 15.11
N ASP A 135 -19.63 8.50 14.70
CA ASP A 135 -20.07 9.56 15.62
C ASP A 135 -20.80 10.69 14.87
N GLY A 136 -21.12 11.78 15.59
CA GLY A 136 -21.56 13.06 15.07
C GLY A 136 -23.06 13.32 15.11
N GLY A 137 -23.87 12.27 15.29
CA GLY A 137 -25.34 12.39 15.28
C GLY A 137 -26.00 12.23 16.63
N SER A 138 -27.32 12.09 16.58
CA SER A 138 -28.17 11.78 17.72
C SER A 138 -28.55 10.29 17.73
N TRP A 139 -29.19 9.82 18.78
CA TRP A 139 -29.73 8.46 18.91
C TRP A 139 -28.68 7.37 18.67
N GLN A 140 -27.47 7.59 19.12
CA GLN A 140 -26.31 6.72 18.89
C GLN A 140 -26.52 5.25 19.34
N SER A 141 -27.41 5.00 20.30
CA SER A 141 -27.76 3.66 20.75
C SER A 141 -28.53 2.83 19.72
N GLU A 142 -29.02 3.45 18.65
CA GLU A 142 -29.75 2.80 17.56
C GLU A 142 -28.84 2.37 16.42
N VAL A 143 -27.59 2.90 16.38
CA VAL A 143 -26.60 2.70 15.35
C VAL A 143 -25.78 1.44 15.59
N SER A 144 -25.72 0.56 14.59
CA SER A 144 -24.77 -0.54 14.55
C SER A 144 -24.27 -0.82 13.13
N TRP A 145 -23.09 -1.39 13.02
CA TRP A 145 -22.46 -1.67 11.74
C TRP A 145 -21.46 -2.82 11.84
N GLU A 146 -21.22 -3.48 10.70
CA GLU A 146 -20.27 -4.57 10.51
C GLU A 146 -19.50 -4.34 9.21
N ILE A 147 -18.20 -4.60 9.22
CA ILE A 147 -17.34 -4.61 8.04
C ILE A 147 -16.93 -6.05 7.78
N LEU A 148 -17.30 -6.56 6.62
CA LEU A 148 -17.03 -7.93 6.20
C LEU A 148 -16.06 -7.95 5.01
N ASP A 149 -15.24 -8.98 4.93
CA ASP A 149 -14.42 -9.28 3.75
C ASP A 149 -15.23 -9.91 2.61
N GLU A 150 -14.58 -10.19 1.49
CA GLU A 150 -15.19 -10.83 0.31
C GLU A 150 -15.72 -12.25 0.58
N SER A 151 -15.24 -12.93 1.62
CA SER A 151 -15.71 -14.25 2.05
C SER A 151 -16.94 -14.16 2.95
N GLY A 152 -17.28 -12.95 3.42
CA GLY A 152 -18.31 -12.66 4.42
C GLY A 152 -17.84 -12.86 5.85
N ALA A 153 -16.52 -12.93 6.10
CA ALA A 153 -15.98 -12.94 7.44
C ALA A 153 -15.98 -11.53 8.03
N GLU A 154 -16.38 -11.40 9.30
CA GLU A 154 -16.37 -10.13 10.02
C GLU A 154 -14.93 -9.72 10.35
N LEU A 155 -14.56 -8.54 9.88
CA LEU A 155 -13.27 -7.91 10.18
C LEU A 155 -13.37 -6.95 11.35
N LEU A 156 -14.48 -6.22 11.45
CA LEU A 156 -14.71 -5.25 12.50
C LEU A 156 -16.21 -4.97 12.62
N ALA A 157 -16.69 -4.76 13.85
CA ALA A 157 -18.07 -4.38 14.11
C ALA A 157 -18.16 -3.37 15.25
N GLY A 158 -19.23 -2.57 15.26
CA GLY A 158 -19.44 -1.57 16.29
C GLY A 158 -20.78 -0.86 16.23
N GLY A 159 -20.85 0.27 16.92
CA GLY A 159 -22.01 1.16 16.95
C GLY A 159 -21.56 2.62 16.97
N ALA A 160 -22.32 3.50 17.61
CA ALA A 160 -21.91 4.88 17.86
C ALA A 160 -22.06 5.19 19.38
N PRO A 161 -21.12 5.93 19.99
CA PRO A 161 -19.88 6.43 19.39
C PRO A 161 -18.80 5.32 19.30
N TYR A 162 -17.97 5.34 18.27
CA TYR A 162 -16.87 4.39 18.08
C TYR A 162 -15.59 5.08 17.59
N ALA A 163 -14.45 4.59 18.06
CA ALA A 163 -13.13 4.93 17.51
C ALA A 163 -12.21 3.71 17.64
N GLY A 164 -11.59 3.30 16.55
CA GLY A 164 -10.71 2.14 16.46
C GLY A 164 -9.97 2.11 15.13
N GLN A 165 -9.44 0.95 14.79
CA GLN A 165 -8.70 0.75 13.53
C GLN A 165 -9.13 -0.55 12.85
N LEU A 166 -9.16 -0.51 11.53
CA LEU A 166 -9.26 -1.67 10.65
C LEU A 166 -7.86 -1.96 10.09
N VAL A 167 -7.38 -3.19 10.26
CA VAL A 167 -6.09 -3.64 9.74
C VAL A 167 -6.35 -4.62 8.60
N LEU A 168 -5.81 -4.35 7.43
CA LEU A 168 -5.90 -5.20 6.24
C LEU A 168 -4.50 -5.63 5.80
N GLY A 169 -4.35 -6.92 5.47
CA GLY A 169 -3.07 -7.54 5.17
C GLY A 169 -2.30 -7.92 6.45
N GLU A 170 -1.35 -8.85 6.32
CA GLU A 170 -0.39 -9.25 7.36
C GLU A 170 1.01 -8.72 7.05
#